data_6fd3e74e2afd111ba75f6d9e6bde2642
#
_entry.id   6fd3e74e2afd111ba75f6d9e6bde2642
#
_cell.length_a   1.000
_cell.length_b   1.000
_cell.length_c   1.000
_cell.angle_alpha   90.00
_cell.angle_beta   90.00
_cell.angle_gamma   90.00
#
_symmetry.space_group_name_H-M   'P 1'
#
loop_
_entity.id
_entity.type
_entity.pdbx_description
1 polymer ?
#
loop_
_entity_poly.entity_id
_entity_poly.type
_entity_poly.pdbx_seq_one_letter_code
_entity_poly.pdbx_strand_id
1 'polypeptide(L)'
;LKRVTTWVAQLNAYHKLHEPDMDTRLEAWDAILAPSPAIDAREWHALLYQALFFVMDTDELVLRTNAAALLQHFVKASVSVDTLPLVRDVFLPSVYRRLHTRAEPVRKELFNVLGVAVAELHTHLPPLAELHVLLAGDDEASVFTNLFHIQAHRRVRAMHRLADAASQLRSKTLSELLVPLVWHFLLPNASGGIDMNMANEALACIRRMASHLQWGHYYFWLKRFLRELQEHVAKDDTSATERLHVRGIVGVLEAFHFDCTQHVDHVDEDATPTQ
;
A
#
# COMPACT_ATOMS: atom_id res chain seq x y z
N LEU A 1 26.43 -7.70 15.19
CA LEU A 1 25.69 -8.98 15.09
C LEU A 1 25.23 -9.53 16.46
N LYS A 2 26.04 -9.59 17.52
CA LYS A 2 25.61 -10.11 18.84
C LYS A 2 24.43 -9.33 19.41
N ARG A 3 24.45 -8.00 19.38
CA ARG A 3 23.34 -7.16 19.89
C ARG A 3 22.04 -7.41 19.14
N VAL A 4 22.08 -7.54 17.81
CA VAL A 4 20.89 -7.80 17.00
C VAL A 4 20.32 -9.19 17.26
N THR A 5 21.17 -10.20 17.43
CA THR A 5 20.71 -11.54 17.85
C THR A 5 19.97 -11.49 19.19
N THR A 6 20.47 -10.68 20.14
CA THR A 6 19.78 -10.47 21.43
C THR A 6 18.44 -9.77 21.23
N TRP A 7 18.39 -8.69 20.49
CA TRP A 7 17.14 -7.96 20.20
C TRP A 7 16.11 -8.84 19.49
N VAL A 8 16.53 -9.60 18.47
CA VAL A 8 15.64 -10.53 17.78
C VAL A 8 15.08 -11.59 18.72
N ALA A 9 15.91 -12.13 19.62
CA ALA A 9 15.45 -13.08 20.63
C ALA A 9 14.44 -12.43 21.59
N GLN A 10 14.70 -11.22 22.06
CA GLN A 10 13.80 -10.47 22.95
C GLN A 10 12.49 -10.11 22.26
N LEU A 11 12.51 -9.66 21.00
CA LEU A 11 11.28 -9.38 20.22
C LEU A 11 10.37 -10.61 20.07
N ASN A 12 10.94 -11.80 20.13
CA ASN A 12 10.21 -13.07 20.03
C ASN A 12 10.08 -13.79 21.40
N ALA A 13 10.24 -13.08 22.51
CA ALA A 13 10.15 -13.65 23.84
C ALA A 13 8.71 -14.02 24.23
N TYR A 14 8.58 -15.12 25.00
CA TYR A 14 7.33 -15.61 25.59
C TYR A 14 7.56 -15.98 27.06
N HIS A 15 6.61 -15.63 27.92
CA HIS A 15 6.59 -16.10 29.32
C HIS A 15 6.22 -17.58 29.41
N LYS A 16 5.22 -18.00 28.63
CA LYS A 16 4.71 -19.37 28.52
C LYS A 16 4.38 -19.67 27.07
N LEU A 17 4.02 -20.89 26.77
CA LEU A 17 3.86 -21.42 25.41
C LEU A 17 3.03 -20.54 24.47
N HIS A 18 2.12 -19.70 24.96
CA HIS A 18 1.24 -18.85 24.16
C HIS A 18 1.09 -17.42 24.70
N GLU A 19 1.89 -17.03 25.70
CA GLU A 19 1.80 -15.71 26.32
C GLU A 19 3.05 -14.89 25.96
N PRO A 20 2.92 -13.90 25.03
CA PRO A 20 4.03 -13.04 24.67
C PRO A 20 4.57 -12.27 25.87
N ASP A 21 5.89 -12.21 26.02
CA ASP A 21 6.55 -11.36 27.01
C ASP A 21 6.60 -9.92 26.48
N MET A 22 5.52 -9.16 26.74
CA MET A 22 5.38 -7.81 26.22
C MET A 22 6.42 -6.85 26.80
N ASP A 23 6.79 -7.00 28.07
CA ASP A 23 7.77 -6.13 28.74
C ASP A 23 9.13 -6.29 28.06
N THR A 24 9.60 -7.52 27.91
CA THR A 24 10.86 -7.82 27.20
C THR A 24 10.83 -7.34 25.74
N ARG A 25 9.68 -7.47 25.06
CA ARG A 25 9.52 -6.98 23.66
C ARG A 25 9.62 -5.45 23.59
N LEU A 26 8.96 -4.73 24.49
CA LEU A 26 9.00 -3.27 24.53
C LEU A 26 10.39 -2.75 24.85
N GLU A 27 11.08 -3.34 25.83
CA GLU A 27 12.49 -3.00 26.12
C GLU A 27 13.38 -3.16 24.88
N ALA A 28 13.18 -4.23 24.11
CA ALA A 28 13.92 -4.44 22.86
C ALA A 28 13.62 -3.36 21.82
N TRP A 29 12.34 -2.98 21.65
CA TRP A 29 11.95 -1.90 20.73
C TRP A 29 12.58 -0.56 21.14
N ASP A 30 12.54 -0.22 22.42
CA ASP A 30 13.16 1.00 22.95
C ASP A 30 14.67 1.02 22.71
N ALA A 31 15.34 -0.12 22.91
CA ALA A 31 16.77 -0.26 22.65
C ALA A 31 17.14 -0.15 21.17
N ILE A 32 16.30 -0.68 20.27
CA ILE A 32 16.52 -0.63 18.81
C ILE A 32 16.29 0.78 18.27
N LEU A 33 15.24 1.47 18.76
CA LEU A 33 14.84 2.81 18.30
C LEU A 33 15.63 3.92 18.98
N ALA A 34 16.38 3.63 20.04
CA ALA A 34 17.23 4.61 20.69
C ALA A 34 18.27 5.20 19.71
N PRO A 35 18.67 6.46 19.88
CA PRO A 35 19.75 7.07 19.10
C PRO A 35 21.10 6.43 19.50
N SER A 36 21.31 5.21 19.11
CA SER A 36 22.43 4.31 19.46
C SER A 36 23.41 4.18 18.28
N PRO A 37 24.58 3.54 18.45
CA PRO A 37 25.56 3.40 17.38
C PRO A 37 24.94 2.84 16.10
N ALA A 38 25.41 3.33 14.95
CA ALA A 38 24.91 2.98 13.63
C ALA A 38 24.72 1.47 13.47
N ILE A 39 23.57 1.09 12.94
CA ILE A 39 23.24 -0.30 12.56
C ILE A 39 23.86 -0.56 11.19
N ASP A 40 24.67 -1.61 11.04
CA ASP A 40 25.28 -1.95 9.75
C ASP A 40 24.29 -2.68 8.82
N ALA A 41 24.66 -2.81 7.54
CA ALA A 41 23.79 -3.41 6.52
C ALA A 41 23.39 -4.88 6.85
N ARG A 42 24.29 -5.65 7.50
CA ARG A 42 24.00 -7.03 7.90
C ARG A 42 23.03 -7.08 9.09
N GLU A 43 23.18 -6.15 10.00
CA GLU A 43 22.28 -6.00 11.16
C GLU A 43 20.89 -5.55 10.70
N TRP A 44 20.81 -4.62 9.73
CA TRP A 44 19.55 -4.20 9.13
C TRP A 44 18.79 -5.35 8.47
N HIS A 45 19.47 -6.29 7.86
CA HIS A 45 18.81 -7.43 7.22
C HIS A 45 17.91 -8.21 8.20
N ALA A 46 18.41 -8.52 9.39
CA ALA A 46 17.62 -9.24 10.40
C ALA A 46 16.48 -8.37 10.98
N LEU A 47 16.77 -7.12 11.31
CA LEU A 47 15.80 -6.19 11.89
C LEU A 47 14.67 -5.83 10.91
N LEU A 48 15.00 -5.72 9.63
CA LEU A 48 14.01 -5.45 8.58
C LEU A 48 12.94 -6.54 8.51
N TYR A 49 13.32 -7.82 8.58
CA TYR A 49 12.35 -8.91 8.59
C TYR A 49 11.49 -8.92 9.86
N GLN A 50 12.06 -8.60 11.02
CA GLN A 50 11.28 -8.48 12.26
C GLN A 50 10.28 -7.32 12.17
N ALA A 51 10.72 -6.15 11.69
CA ALA A 51 9.83 -5.02 11.50
C ALA A 51 8.71 -5.32 10.47
N LEU A 52 9.04 -5.96 9.34
CA LEU A 52 8.06 -6.39 8.35
C LEU A 52 7.09 -7.46 8.88
N PHE A 53 7.48 -8.25 9.87
CA PHE A 53 6.60 -9.19 10.55
C PHE A 53 5.65 -8.47 11.51
N PHE A 54 6.18 -7.69 12.45
CA PHE A 54 5.38 -7.05 13.49
C PHE A 54 4.49 -5.90 12.98
N VAL A 55 4.83 -5.23 11.87
CA VAL A 55 3.95 -4.20 11.27
C VAL A 55 2.62 -4.79 10.78
N MET A 56 2.57 -6.11 10.57
CA MET A 56 1.35 -6.83 10.17
C MET A 56 0.44 -7.20 11.35
N ASP A 57 0.86 -6.94 12.58
CA ASP A 57 0.06 -7.21 13.75
C ASP A 57 -1.21 -6.35 13.75
N THR A 58 -2.39 -7.01 13.81
CA THR A 58 -3.70 -6.34 13.78
C THR A 58 -4.19 -5.96 15.15
N ASP A 59 -3.77 -6.67 16.16
CA ASP A 59 -4.30 -6.60 17.52
C ASP A 59 -3.47 -5.66 18.40
N GLU A 60 -2.13 -5.78 18.31
CA GLU A 60 -1.22 -5.02 19.16
C GLU A 60 -0.73 -3.73 18.48
N LEU A 61 -1.40 -2.61 18.81
CA LEU A 61 -1.08 -1.28 18.28
C LEU A 61 0.39 -0.91 18.51
N VAL A 62 0.92 -1.18 19.71
CA VAL A 62 2.27 -0.76 20.10
C VAL A 62 3.32 -1.50 19.28
N LEU A 63 3.17 -2.80 19.07
CA LEU A 63 4.08 -3.58 18.23
C LEU A 63 4.07 -3.07 16.78
N ARG A 64 2.88 -2.81 16.23
CA ARG A 64 2.73 -2.29 14.87
C ARG A 64 3.36 -0.92 14.69
N THR A 65 3.14 0.00 15.63
CA THR A 65 3.70 1.36 15.54
C THR A 65 5.21 1.38 15.71
N ASN A 66 5.77 0.59 16.63
CA ASN A 66 7.21 0.46 16.80
C ASN A 66 7.87 -0.18 15.57
N ALA A 67 7.23 -1.20 14.99
CA ALA A 67 7.70 -1.80 13.75
C ALA A 67 7.68 -0.80 12.58
N ALA A 68 6.63 0.01 12.44
CA ALA A 68 6.56 1.06 11.45
C ALA A 68 7.65 2.13 11.68
N ALA A 69 7.89 2.52 12.92
CA ALA A 69 8.97 3.46 13.27
C ALA A 69 10.35 2.90 12.91
N LEU A 70 10.58 1.60 13.15
CA LEU A 70 11.84 0.95 12.74
C LEU A 70 11.99 0.90 11.21
N LEU A 71 10.91 0.63 10.46
CA LEU A 71 10.96 0.69 8.99
C LEU A 71 11.28 2.11 8.49
N GLN A 72 10.72 3.15 9.12
CA GLN A 72 11.05 4.54 8.79
C GLN A 72 12.51 4.87 9.13
N HIS A 73 13.00 4.40 10.28
CA HIS A 73 14.42 4.55 10.66
C HIS A 73 15.34 3.86 9.65
N PHE A 74 15.02 2.64 9.23
CA PHE A 74 15.73 1.92 8.18
C PHE A 74 15.81 2.75 6.90
N VAL A 75 14.68 3.29 6.43
CA VAL A 75 14.61 4.11 5.21
C VAL A 75 15.52 5.33 5.33
N LYS A 76 15.48 6.06 6.44
CA LYS A 76 16.32 7.24 6.68
C LYS A 76 17.82 6.88 6.73
N ALA A 77 18.16 5.73 7.32
CA ALA A 77 19.52 5.23 7.35
C ALA A 77 20.01 4.76 5.97
N SER A 78 19.10 4.39 5.08
CA SER A 78 19.39 3.79 3.76
C SER A 78 19.82 4.79 2.68
N VAL A 79 20.06 6.05 3.03
CA VAL A 79 20.71 7.03 2.13
C VAL A 79 22.13 6.57 1.77
N SER A 80 22.72 5.66 2.56
CA SER A 80 24.01 5.05 2.24
C SER A 80 23.89 4.00 1.12
N VAL A 81 24.92 3.88 0.31
CA VAL A 81 24.97 2.94 -0.84
C VAL A 81 24.86 1.49 -0.39
N ASP A 82 25.35 1.15 0.80
CA ASP A 82 25.42 -0.23 1.30
C ASP A 82 24.07 -0.84 1.65
N THR A 83 23.02 -0.02 1.90
CA THR A 83 21.68 -0.49 2.26
C THR A 83 20.64 -0.32 1.17
N LEU A 84 20.93 0.43 0.10
CA LEU A 84 20.01 0.58 -1.04
C LEU A 84 19.60 -0.75 -1.70
N PRO A 85 20.46 -1.77 -1.84
CA PRO A 85 20.03 -3.08 -2.34
C PRO A 85 18.94 -3.72 -1.45
N LEU A 86 19.03 -3.58 -0.13
CA LEU A 86 17.97 -4.09 0.79
C LEU A 86 16.65 -3.34 0.61
N VAL A 87 16.71 -2.03 0.35
CA VAL A 87 15.49 -1.25 0.05
C VAL A 87 14.85 -1.77 -1.22
N ARG A 88 15.62 -1.91 -2.31
CA ARG A 88 15.12 -2.31 -3.62
C ARG A 88 14.60 -3.74 -3.65
N ASP A 89 15.35 -4.69 -3.06
CA ASP A 89 15.14 -6.13 -3.27
C ASP A 89 14.29 -6.78 -2.15
N VAL A 90 14.23 -6.17 -0.97
CA VAL A 90 13.49 -6.71 0.19
C VAL A 90 12.37 -5.78 0.66
N PHE A 91 12.72 -4.54 1.00
CA PHE A 91 11.77 -3.62 1.62
C PHE A 91 10.61 -3.26 0.67
N LEU A 92 10.88 -2.66 -0.50
CA LEU A 92 9.83 -2.20 -1.42
C LEU A 92 8.91 -3.34 -1.90
N PRO A 93 9.43 -4.51 -2.37
CA PRO A 93 8.55 -5.61 -2.75
C PRO A 93 7.69 -6.12 -1.60
N SER A 94 8.24 -6.11 -0.37
CA SER A 94 7.52 -6.52 0.82
C SER A 94 6.42 -5.54 1.21
N VAL A 95 6.69 -4.24 1.17
CA VAL A 95 5.70 -3.19 1.46
C VAL A 95 4.59 -3.22 0.41
N TYR A 96 4.91 -3.24 -0.88
CA TYR A 96 3.91 -3.28 -1.95
C TYR A 96 2.96 -4.47 -1.81
N ARG A 97 3.49 -5.68 -1.56
CA ARG A 97 2.66 -6.88 -1.35
C ARG A 97 1.74 -6.76 -0.14
N ARG A 98 2.23 -6.21 0.97
CA ARG A 98 1.49 -6.10 2.23
C ARG A 98 0.45 -4.98 2.23
N LEU A 99 0.60 -3.96 1.38
CA LEU A 99 -0.41 -2.92 1.19
C LEU A 99 -1.76 -3.44 0.67
N HIS A 100 -1.79 -4.67 0.12
CA HIS A 100 -3.04 -5.32 -0.29
C HIS A 100 -3.82 -5.98 0.87
N THR A 101 -3.33 -5.91 2.10
CA THR A 101 -4.04 -6.43 3.28
C THR A 101 -5.40 -5.78 3.47
N ARG A 102 -6.38 -6.52 4.04
CA ARG A 102 -7.68 -5.97 4.42
C ARG A 102 -7.63 -5.12 5.70
N ALA A 103 -6.62 -5.29 6.54
CA ALA A 103 -6.46 -4.55 7.79
C ALA A 103 -6.09 -3.09 7.53
N GLU A 104 -7.05 -2.17 7.69
CA GLU A 104 -6.83 -0.72 7.48
C GLU A 104 -5.71 -0.16 8.35
N PRO A 105 -5.58 -0.51 9.67
CA PRO A 105 -4.49 -0.01 10.49
C PRO A 105 -3.10 -0.37 9.94
N VAL A 106 -2.95 -1.59 9.40
CA VAL A 106 -1.70 -2.05 8.78
C VAL A 106 -1.43 -1.28 7.48
N ARG A 107 -2.45 -1.12 6.61
CA ARG A 107 -2.30 -0.33 5.38
C ARG A 107 -1.86 1.10 5.66
N LYS A 108 -2.47 1.73 6.67
CA LYS A 108 -2.12 3.09 7.10
C LYS A 108 -0.65 3.20 7.46
N GLU A 109 -0.15 2.32 8.34
CA GLU A 109 1.26 2.36 8.75
C GLU A 109 2.20 2.09 7.56
N LEU A 110 1.93 1.07 6.74
CA LEU A 110 2.75 0.75 5.58
C LEU A 110 2.72 1.86 4.52
N PHE A 111 1.59 2.55 4.33
CA PHE A 111 1.49 3.64 3.38
C PHE A 111 2.23 4.89 3.87
N ASN A 112 2.20 5.16 5.18
CA ASN A 112 3.01 6.21 5.80
C ASN A 112 4.52 5.89 5.65
N VAL A 113 4.93 4.63 5.90
CA VAL A 113 6.32 4.19 5.71
C VAL A 113 6.76 4.35 4.26
N LEU A 114 5.89 4.02 3.29
CA LEU A 114 6.16 4.25 1.87
C LEU A 114 6.33 5.75 1.57
N GLY A 115 5.52 6.62 2.18
CA GLY A 115 5.66 8.07 2.06
C GLY A 115 7.04 8.57 2.51
N VAL A 116 7.54 8.06 3.65
CA VAL A 116 8.91 8.35 4.11
C VAL A 116 9.95 7.84 3.12
N ALA A 117 9.75 6.64 2.56
CA ALA A 117 10.67 6.10 1.55
C ALA A 117 10.71 6.96 0.28
N VAL A 118 9.56 7.48 -0.15
CA VAL A 118 9.48 8.40 -1.28
C VAL A 118 10.20 9.72 -0.95
N ALA A 119 9.99 10.28 0.23
CA ALA A 119 10.64 11.53 0.63
C ALA A 119 12.16 11.42 0.65
N GLU A 120 12.69 10.34 1.23
CA GLU A 120 14.15 10.20 1.47
C GLU A 120 14.89 9.61 0.26
N LEU A 121 14.26 8.72 -0.52
CA LEU A 121 14.96 7.87 -1.48
C LEU A 121 14.51 8.06 -2.95
N HIS A 122 13.62 9.02 -3.26
CA HIS A 122 13.12 9.21 -4.62
C HIS A 122 14.22 9.52 -5.64
N THR A 123 15.31 10.19 -5.23
CA THR A 123 16.45 10.51 -6.09
C THR A 123 17.33 9.28 -6.38
N HIS A 124 17.27 8.25 -5.56
CA HIS A 124 18.11 7.06 -5.66
C HIS A 124 17.40 5.88 -6.33
N LEU A 125 16.07 5.82 -6.27
CA LEU A 125 15.28 4.68 -6.72
C LEU A 125 14.16 5.12 -7.69
N PRO A 126 14.25 4.81 -8.99
CA PRO A 126 13.26 5.22 -10.00
C PRO A 126 11.80 4.85 -9.65
N PRO A 127 11.49 3.69 -9.02
CA PRO A 127 10.13 3.37 -8.62
C PRO A 127 9.54 4.34 -7.58
N LEU A 128 10.37 4.99 -6.77
CA LEU A 128 9.95 6.00 -5.79
C LEU A 128 9.88 7.40 -6.41
N ALA A 129 10.70 7.68 -7.42
CA ALA A 129 10.75 8.99 -8.08
C ALA A 129 9.39 9.39 -8.66
N GLU A 130 8.67 8.48 -9.29
CA GLU A 130 7.33 8.77 -9.83
C GLU A 130 6.28 9.06 -8.76
N LEU A 131 6.42 8.45 -7.58
CA LEU A 131 5.51 8.66 -6.46
C LEU A 131 5.74 9.99 -5.73
N HIS A 132 6.83 10.71 -6.03
CA HIS A 132 7.18 11.96 -5.37
C HIS A 132 6.09 13.05 -5.55
N VAL A 133 5.37 13.05 -6.65
CA VAL A 133 4.24 13.95 -6.90
C VAL A 133 3.14 13.84 -5.83
N LEU A 134 3.04 12.70 -5.14
CA LEU A 134 2.03 12.45 -4.11
C LEU A 134 2.40 13.02 -2.73
N LEU A 135 3.63 13.50 -2.52
CA LEU A 135 4.06 14.15 -1.27
C LEU A 135 3.52 15.58 -1.13
N ALA A 136 3.35 16.30 -2.25
CA ALA A 136 2.76 17.65 -2.33
C ALA A 136 3.37 18.74 -1.44
N GLY A 137 4.64 18.62 -1.04
CA GLY A 137 5.42 19.67 -0.39
C GLY A 137 5.17 19.90 1.09
N ASP A 138 4.09 19.42 1.67
CA ASP A 138 3.82 19.44 3.10
C ASP A 138 3.02 18.21 3.57
N ASP A 139 3.10 17.90 4.87
CA ASP A 139 2.42 16.74 5.46
C ASP A 139 0.88 16.85 5.41
N GLU A 140 0.33 18.06 5.47
CA GLU A 140 -1.12 18.28 5.38
C GLU A 140 -1.64 18.06 3.96
N ALA A 141 -0.76 18.17 2.99
CA ALA A 141 -1.07 17.99 1.59
C ALA A 141 -0.74 16.58 1.08
N SER A 142 0.16 15.85 1.75
CA SER A 142 0.62 14.53 1.33
C SER A 142 -0.51 13.51 1.22
N VAL A 143 -0.55 12.77 0.09
CA VAL A 143 -1.48 11.65 -0.09
C VAL A 143 -1.16 10.53 0.88
N PHE A 144 0.11 10.30 1.19
CA PHE A 144 0.56 9.20 2.05
C PHE A 144 0.03 9.31 3.48
N THR A 145 -0.02 10.50 4.05
CA THR A 145 -0.51 10.74 5.41
C THR A 145 -2.03 10.87 5.48
N ASN A 146 -2.68 11.27 4.37
CA ASN A 146 -4.08 11.65 4.40
C ASN A 146 -5.05 10.59 3.83
N LEU A 147 -4.61 9.66 2.97
CA LEU A 147 -5.51 8.67 2.36
C LEU A 147 -6.22 7.77 3.39
N PHE A 148 -5.54 7.44 4.49
CA PHE A 148 -6.10 6.65 5.61
C PHE A 148 -6.23 7.47 6.90
N HIS A 149 -6.38 8.79 6.78
CA HIS A 149 -6.56 9.65 7.93
C HIS A 149 -7.92 9.44 8.60
N ILE A 150 -8.02 9.64 9.92
CA ILE A 150 -9.27 9.46 10.67
C ILE A 150 -10.39 10.41 10.20
N GLN A 151 -10.04 11.63 9.78
CA GLN A 151 -10.99 12.63 9.30
C GLN A 151 -11.37 12.40 7.83
N ALA A 152 -12.65 12.21 7.54
CA ALA A 152 -13.17 11.91 6.21
C ALA A 152 -12.76 12.97 5.16
N HIS A 153 -12.82 14.27 5.49
CA HIS A 153 -12.47 15.33 4.56
C HIS A 153 -10.99 15.30 4.10
N ARG A 154 -10.08 14.81 4.97
CA ARG A 154 -8.68 14.61 4.58
C ARG A 154 -8.52 13.46 3.60
N ARG A 155 -9.26 12.35 3.82
CA ARG A 155 -9.31 11.22 2.89
C ARG A 155 -9.82 11.63 1.50
N VAL A 156 -10.92 12.38 1.45
CA VAL A 156 -11.48 12.90 0.21
C VAL A 156 -10.46 13.79 -0.53
N ARG A 157 -9.82 14.72 0.19
CA ARG A 157 -8.80 15.58 -0.38
C ARG A 157 -7.61 14.78 -0.94
N ALA A 158 -7.18 13.73 -0.24
CA ALA A 158 -6.12 12.85 -0.73
C ALA A 158 -6.53 12.10 -2.01
N MET A 159 -7.78 11.63 -2.10
CA MET A 159 -8.30 11.00 -3.32
C MET A 159 -8.36 11.98 -4.50
N HIS A 160 -8.76 13.22 -4.28
CA HIS A 160 -8.75 14.25 -5.33
C HIS A 160 -7.33 14.50 -5.83
N ARG A 161 -6.36 14.67 -4.94
CA ARG A 161 -4.94 14.86 -5.31
C ARG A 161 -4.37 13.66 -6.04
N LEU A 162 -4.71 12.44 -5.61
CA LEU A 162 -4.32 11.23 -6.29
C LEU A 162 -4.88 11.19 -7.72
N ALA A 163 -6.15 11.56 -7.88
CA ALA A 163 -6.80 11.65 -9.18
C ALA A 163 -6.15 12.72 -10.08
N ASP A 164 -5.78 13.88 -9.53
CA ASP A 164 -5.08 14.95 -10.27
C ASP A 164 -3.67 14.55 -10.68
N ALA A 165 -2.97 13.78 -9.86
CA ALA A 165 -1.63 13.28 -10.15
C ALA A 165 -1.61 12.08 -11.13
N ALA A 166 -2.75 11.46 -11.44
CA ALA A 166 -2.82 10.22 -12.20
C ALA A 166 -2.13 10.30 -13.58
N SER A 167 -2.19 11.44 -14.26
CA SER A 167 -1.53 11.64 -15.56
C SER A 167 0.00 11.61 -15.51
N GLN A 168 0.60 11.79 -14.33
CA GLN A 168 2.04 11.80 -14.12
C GLN A 168 2.58 10.44 -13.66
N LEU A 169 1.70 9.47 -13.43
CA LEU A 169 2.01 8.15 -12.89
C LEU A 169 1.91 7.09 -13.99
N ARG A 170 2.78 6.09 -13.92
CA ARG A 170 2.73 4.96 -14.86
C ARG A 170 1.47 4.12 -14.66
N SER A 171 0.91 3.62 -15.74
CA SER A 171 -0.26 2.74 -15.74
C SER A 171 -0.09 1.54 -14.79
N LYS A 172 1.11 0.96 -14.70
CA LYS A 172 1.43 -0.13 -13.77
C LYS A 172 1.29 0.32 -12.31
N THR A 173 1.83 1.46 -11.94
CA THR A 173 1.75 2.01 -10.57
C THR A 173 0.31 2.34 -10.20
N LEU A 174 -0.44 2.94 -11.13
CA LEU A 174 -1.87 3.16 -10.94
C LEU A 174 -2.62 1.84 -10.70
N SER A 175 -2.42 0.84 -11.57
CA SER A 175 -3.17 -0.41 -11.54
C SER A 175 -2.78 -1.33 -10.39
N GLU A 176 -1.49 -1.48 -10.09
CA GLU A 176 -1.00 -2.48 -9.12
C GLU A 176 -0.89 -1.94 -7.69
N LEU A 177 -0.77 -0.62 -7.51
CA LEU A 177 -0.61 -0.02 -6.19
C LEU A 177 -1.79 0.87 -5.80
N LEU A 178 -2.12 1.88 -6.61
CA LEU A 178 -2.98 2.97 -6.16
C LEU A 178 -4.47 2.65 -6.29
N VAL A 179 -4.91 2.05 -7.41
CA VAL A 179 -6.31 1.60 -7.54
C VAL A 179 -6.68 0.56 -6.47
N PRO A 180 -5.84 -0.46 -6.15
CA PRO A 180 -6.11 -1.36 -5.03
C PRO A 180 -6.27 -0.67 -3.68
N LEU A 181 -5.47 0.37 -3.38
CA LEU A 181 -5.59 1.13 -2.14
C LEU A 181 -6.92 1.88 -2.06
N VAL A 182 -7.33 2.52 -3.15
CA VAL A 182 -8.62 3.23 -3.23
C VAL A 182 -9.79 2.25 -3.26
N TRP A 183 -9.64 1.07 -3.88
CA TRP A 183 -10.64 0.01 -3.91
C TRP A 183 -11.11 -0.42 -2.52
N HIS A 184 -10.26 -0.37 -1.51
CA HIS A 184 -10.64 -0.75 -0.14
C HIS A 184 -11.79 0.08 0.43
N PHE A 185 -12.02 1.30 -0.05
CA PHE A 185 -13.15 2.12 0.36
C PHE A 185 -14.49 1.68 -0.25
N LEU A 186 -14.47 0.76 -1.21
CA LEU A 186 -15.66 0.12 -1.77
C LEU A 186 -16.07 -1.15 -1.00
N LEU A 187 -15.21 -1.63 -0.10
CA LEU A 187 -15.43 -2.85 0.65
C LEU A 187 -16.15 -2.56 1.96
N PRO A 188 -16.95 -3.52 2.49
CA PRO A 188 -17.53 -3.40 3.81
C PRO A 188 -16.45 -3.21 4.88
N ASN A 189 -16.73 -2.32 5.83
CA ASN A 189 -15.90 -2.11 7.01
C ASN A 189 -16.06 -3.27 8.03
N ALA A 190 -15.39 -3.21 9.17
CA ALA A 190 -15.45 -4.22 10.22
C ALA A 190 -16.88 -4.45 10.79
N SER A 191 -17.77 -3.44 10.69
CA SER A 191 -19.19 -3.55 11.09
C SER A 191 -20.10 -4.09 9.98
N GLY A 192 -19.54 -4.42 8.81
CA GLY A 192 -20.28 -4.96 7.65
C GLY A 192 -20.96 -3.89 6.79
N GLY A 193 -20.86 -2.60 7.14
CA GLY A 193 -21.40 -1.49 6.35
C GLY A 193 -20.40 -0.87 5.39
N ILE A 194 -20.90 -0.22 4.33
CA ILE A 194 -20.09 0.60 3.41
C ILE A 194 -20.38 2.07 3.68
N ASP A 195 -19.35 2.88 3.86
CA ASP A 195 -19.49 4.34 3.87
C ASP A 195 -19.73 4.82 2.42
N MET A 196 -21.00 5.05 2.08
CA MET A 196 -21.42 5.40 0.72
C MET A 196 -20.84 6.74 0.23
N ASN A 197 -20.58 7.69 1.14
CA ASN A 197 -19.97 8.97 0.75
C ASN A 197 -18.51 8.72 0.35
N MET A 198 -17.77 8.00 1.17
CA MET A 198 -16.39 7.65 0.88
C MET A 198 -16.26 6.74 -0.36
N ALA A 199 -17.17 5.80 -0.54
CA ALA A 199 -17.22 4.93 -1.70
C ALA A 199 -17.48 5.71 -3.01
N ASN A 200 -18.35 6.72 -2.99
CA ASN A 200 -18.58 7.58 -4.15
C ASN A 200 -17.32 8.37 -4.54
N GLU A 201 -16.60 8.93 -3.56
CA GLU A 201 -15.33 9.63 -3.81
C GLU A 201 -14.25 8.67 -4.33
N ALA A 202 -14.21 7.45 -3.81
CA ALA A 202 -13.32 6.40 -4.30
C ALA A 202 -13.62 6.02 -5.76
N LEU A 203 -14.91 5.89 -6.14
CA LEU A 203 -15.29 5.63 -7.53
C LEU A 203 -14.90 6.79 -8.45
N ALA A 204 -15.09 8.04 -8.03
CA ALA A 204 -14.66 9.20 -8.80
C ALA A 204 -13.14 9.22 -9.01
N CYS A 205 -12.36 8.88 -7.97
CA CYS A 205 -10.91 8.74 -8.04
C CYS A 205 -10.50 7.61 -9.00
N ILE A 206 -11.10 6.41 -8.89
CA ILE A 206 -10.83 5.27 -9.76
C ILE A 206 -11.15 5.60 -11.23
N ARG A 207 -12.28 6.25 -11.49
CA ARG A 207 -12.65 6.71 -12.83
C ARG A 207 -11.56 7.59 -13.45
N ARG A 208 -11.05 8.58 -12.70
CA ARG A 208 -9.98 9.47 -13.18
C ARG A 208 -8.67 8.73 -13.38
N MET A 209 -8.32 7.78 -12.51
CA MET A 209 -7.15 6.92 -12.73
C MET A 209 -7.32 6.02 -13.96
N ALA A 210 -8.53 5.51 -14.21
CA ALA A 210 -8.82 4.63 -15.33
C ALA A 210 -8.57 5.29 -16.69
N SER A 211 -8.77 6.61 -16.82
CA SER A 211 -8.48 7.36 -18.05
C SER A 211 -6.98 7.47 -18.38
N HIS A 212 -6.09 7.02 -17.49
CA HIS A 212 -4.64 7.01 -17.67
C HIS A 212 -4.06 5.58 -17.69
N LEU A 213 -4.91 4.55 -17.63
CA LEU A 213 -4.47 3.16 -17.71
C LEU A 213 -4.19 2.74 -19.15
N GLN A 214 -3.20 1.91 -19.36
CA GLN A 214 -3.02 1.16 -20.60
C GLN A 214 -4.09 0.07 -20.72
N TRP A 215 -4.37 -0.38 -21.95
CA TRP A 215 -5.47 -1.30 -22.26
C TRP A 215 -5.51 -2.54 -21.34
N GLY A 216 -4.40 -3.24 -21.14
CA GLY A 216 -4.37 -4.45 -20.30
C GLY A 216 -4.80 -4.18 -18.85
N HIS A 217 -4.31 -3.09 -18.25
CA HIS A 217 -4.66 -2.67 -16.89
C HIS A 217 -6.11 -2.16 -16.80
N TYR A 218 -6.55 -1.38 -17.79
CA TYR A 218 -7.92 -0.90 -17.89
C TYR A 218 -8.91 -2.07 -17.97
N TYR A 219 -8.65 -3.03 -18.88
CA TYR A 219 -9.48 -4.21 -19.07
C TYR A 219 -9.50 -5.12 -17.82
N PHE A 220 -8.37 -5.25 -17.12
CA PHE A 220 -8.30 -5.97 -15.85
C PHE A 220 -9.27 -5.37 -14.83
N TRP A 221 -9.28 -4.05 -14.65
CA TRP A 221 -10.15 -3.40 -13.68
C TRP A 221 -11.62 -3.43 -14.08
N LEU A 222 -11.93 -3.25 -15.36
CA LEU A 222 -13.29 -3.44 -15.86
C LEU A 222 -13.81 -4.85 -15.58
N LYS A 223 -13.01 -5.87 -15.90
CA LYS A 223 -13.37 -7.27 -15.59
C LYS A 223 -13.52 -7.53 -14.09
N ARG A 224 -12.73 -6.86 -13.26
CA ARG A 224 -12.84 -6.98 -11.81
C ARG A 224 -14.17 -6.44 -11.30
N PHE A 225 -14.58 -5.25 -11.71
CA PHE A 225 -15.89 -4.71 -11.36
C PHE A 225 -17.04 -5.61 -11.81
N LEU A 226 -16.98 -6.15 -13.03
CA LEU A 226 -17.98 -7.08 -13.55
C LEU A 226 -18.05 -8.37 -12.70
N ARG A 227 -16.91 -8.91 -12.30
CA ARG A 227 -16.85 -10.11 -11.46
C ARG A 227 -17.44 -9.87 -10.07
N GLU A 228 -17.05 -8.77 -9.42
CA GLU A 228 -17.59 -8.40 -8.10
C GLU A 228 -19.12 -8.24 -8.18
N LEU A 229 -19.65 -7.58 -9.24
CA LEU A 229 -21.08 -7.49 -9.44
C LEU A 229 -21.74 -8.87 -9.57
N GLN A 230 -21.17 -9.79 -10.35
CA GLN A 230 -21.69 -11.15 -10.52
C GLN A 230 -21.69 -11.94 -9.21
N GLU A 231 -20.64 -11.80 -8.40
CA GLU A 231 -20.54 -12.47 -7.10
C GLU A 231 -21.58 -11.94 -6.09
N HIS A 232 -21.89 -10.65 -6.12
CA HIS A 232 -22.92 -10.07 -5.25
C HIS A 232 -24.33 -10.45 -5.68
N VAL A 233 -24.64 -10.44 -6.98
CA VAL A 233 -25.93 -10.91 -7.51
C VAL A 233 -26.18 -12.36 -7.14
N ALA A 234 -25.14 -13.21 -7.22
CA ALA A 234 -25.26 -14.63 -6.87
C ALA A 234 -25.53 -14.89 -5.37
N LYS A 235 -25.19 -13.93 -4.50
CA LYS A 235 -25.36 -14.04 -3.03
C LYS A 235 -26.65 -13.40 -2.51
N ASP A 236 -27.46 -12.83 -3.40
CA ASP A 236 -28.67 -12.06 -3.05
C ASP A 236 -28.36 -10.92 -2.07
N ASP A 237 -27.16 -10.32 -2.24
CA ASP A 237 -26.62 -9.26 -1.40
C ASP A 237 -27.31 -7.91 -1.69
N THR A 238 -27.21 -6.99 -0.77
CA THR A 238 -28.03 -5.78 -0.77
C THR A 238 -27.92 -4.95 -2.04
N SER A 239 -29.06 -4.40 -2.50
CA SER A 239 -29.18 -3.50 -3.65
C SER A 239 -28.25 -2.26 -3.62
N ALA A 240 -27.68 -1.91 -2.47
CA ALA A 240 -26.72 -0.81 -2.30
C ALA A 240 -25.34 -1.17 -2.86
N THR A 241 -24.87 -2.39 -2.57
CA THR A 241 -23.56 -2.91 -3.06
C THR A 241 -23.61 -3.11 -4.58
N GLU A 242 -24.71 -3.68 -5.10
CA GLU A 242 -24.89 -3.81 -6.55
C GLU A 242 -24.85 -2.45 -7.26
N ARG A 243 -25.59 -1.46 -6.76
CA ARG A 243 -25.58 -0.10 -7.31
C ARG A 243 -24.19 0.53 -7.29
N LEU A 244 -23.39 0.26 -6.27
CA LEU A 244 -22.03 0.74 -6.16
C LEU A 244 -21.16 0.14 -7.29
N HIS A 245 -21.24 -1.18 -7.52
CA HIS A 245 -20.48 -1.86 -8.57
C HIS A 245 -20.94 -1.43 -9.97
N VAL A 246 -22.25 -1.27 -10.19
CA VAL A 246 -22.79 -0.72 -11.46
C VAL A 246 -22.24 0.67 -11.73
N ARG A 247 -22.24 1.58 -10.73
CA ARG A 247 -21.61 2.90 -10.88
C ARG A 247 -20.12 2.81 -11.19
N GLY A 248 -19.41 1.86 -10.56
CA GLY A 248 -18.01 1.62 -10.86
C GLY A 248 -17.78 1.20 -12.31
N ILE A 249 -18.59 0.27 -12.83
CA ILE A 249 -18.55 -0.15 -14.22
C ILE A 249 -18.82 1.04 -15.15
N VAL A 250 -19.88 1.80 -14.90
CA VAL A 250 -20.22 2.99 -15.69
C VAL A 250 -19.06 3.99 -15.66
N GLY A 251 -18.49 4.28 -14.48
CA GLY A 251 -17.37 5.21 -14.35
C GLY A 251 -16.12 4.76 -15.11
N VAL A 252 -15.81 3.46 -15.11
CA VAL A 252 -14.69 2.91 -15.91
C VAL A 252 -15.00 3.00 -17.40
N LEU A 253 -16.24 2.69 -17.83
CA LEU A 253 -16.64 2.82 -19.24
C LEU A 253 -16.61 4.27 -19.75
N GLU A 254 -17.00 5.23 -18.92
CA GLU A 254 -16.90 6.66 -19.24
C GLU A 254 -15.44 7.15 -19.34
N ALA A 255 -14.50 6.45 -18.69
CA ALA A 255 -13.07 6.71 -18.78
C ALA A 255 -12.41 6.03 -20.00
N PHE A 256 -13.19 5.38 -20.88
CA PHE A 256 -12.66 4.71 -22.07
C PHE A 256 -12.04 5.74 -23.03
N HIS A 257 -10.78 5.51 -23.38
CA HIS A 257 -10.00 6.46 -24.21
C HIS A 257 -9.20 5.75 -25.32
N PHE A 258 -9.49 4.46 -25.57
CA PHE A 258 -8.78 3.67 -26.58
C PHE A 258 -9.42 3.81 -27.95
N ASP A 259 -8.58 3.95 -28.98
CA ASP A 259 -9.02 3.93 -30.36
C ASP A 259 -9.24 2.47 -30.82
N CYS A 260 -10.50 2.08 -30.92
CA CYS A 260 -10.90 0.76 -31.39
C CYS A 260 -10.88 0.59 -32.91
N THR A 261 -10.58 1.65 -33.66
CA THR A 261 -10.54 1.62 -35.13
C THR A 261 -9.17 1.18 -35.66
N GLN A 262 -8.13 1.25 -34.84
CA GLN A 262 -6.81 0.72 -35.20
C GLN A 262 -6.82 -0.81 -35.03
N HIS A 263 -6.70 -1.53 -36.15
CA HIS A 263 -6.43 -2.97 -36.11
C HIS A 263 -5.08 -3.18 -35.39
N VAL A 264 -5.13 -3.83 -34.24
CA VAL A 264 -3.93 -4.26 -33.53
C VAL A 264 -3.47 -5.54 -34.19
N ASP A 265 -2.65 -5.41 -35.24
CA ASP A 265 -1.90 -6.51 -35.87
C ASP A 265 -0.68 -6.92 -35.02
N HIS A 266 -0.72 -6.76 -33.72
CA HIS A 266 0.28 -7.29 -32.80
C HIS A 266 -0.34 -8.45 -32.01
N VAL A 267 -0.31 -9.62 -32.61
CA VAL A 267 -0.31 -10.89 -31.89
C VAL A 267 1.06 -10.94 -31.20
N ASP A 268 1.07 -10.86 -29.88
CA ASP A 268 2.27 -11.16 -29.10
C ASP A 268 2.70 -12.61 -29.36
N GLU A 269 3.71 -12.80 -30.20
CA GLU A 269 4.32 -14.10 -30.51
C GLU A 269 5.07 -14.74 -29.32
N ASP A 270 5.08 -14.10 -28.14
CA ASP A 270 5.84 -14.56 -26.97
C ASP A 270 4.99 -15.30 -25.91
N ALA A 271 3.75 -15.70 -26.21
CA ALA A 271 3.00 -16.57 -25.33
C ALA A 271 3.23 -18.05 -25.68
N THR A 272 4.42 -18.56 -25.38
CA THR A 272 4.63 -20.02 -25.33
C THR A 272 3.91 -20.59 -24.10
N PRO A 273 2.96 -21.51 -24.26
CA PRO A 273 2.37 -22.21 -23.13
C PRO A 273 3.38 -23.21 -22.57
N THR A 274 3.88 -22.95 -21.36
CA THR A 274 4.63 -23.95 -20.60
C THR A 274 3.64 -25.02 -20.14
N GLN A 275 3.87 -26.25 -20.57
CA GLN A 275 3.21 -27.48 -20.15
C GLN A 275 3.43 -27.77 -18.66
#